data_8af2eff5d9aae44257caa5af70d75b67
#
_entry.id   8af2eff5d9aae44257caa5af70d75b67
#
_cell.length_a   1.000
_cell.length_b   1.000
_cell.length_c   1.000
_cell.angle_alpha   90.00
_cell.angle_beta   90.00
_cell.angle_gamma   90.00
#
_symmetry.space_group_name_H-M   'P 1'
#
loop_
_entity.id
_entity.type
_entity.pdbx_description
1 polymer ?
#
loop_
_entity_poly.entity_id
_entity_poly.type
_entity_poly.pdbx_seq_one_letter_code
_entity_poly.pdbx_strand_id
1 'polypeptide(L)'
;MPFKNSRPYFAAFVALTLLSTSSMTLAQSARNANAAPPPVAAPTSNQPPKASADMQKVLDALAQLGGKPIETLTPAQARMQPTPADAVKVAKKALGLPTAPDMSVTTTDVSYGSNAKQFARVYRPAGITDDKKMLPVIVYYHGGGYVIADVATYDATPRMLAKELKALVVSVEYRSAPEFKFPAQHDDAAAAYRWTLDKAASWGGDPKKVAVAGESAGGNLAVATAIYARDNKLTAPRHILAVYPIANKSMTLPSKIDSANAKPLNTAMLKWFGHFYQVSAADGNDPRLNLVAANLRGLPPVTVINAEIDPLRSDGDTLTTALKAAGNGVKQKTYAGVTHEFFGMGSVVRGAKDAGMFAVERLKAAFAKK
;
A
#
# COMPACT_ATOMS: atom_id res chain seq x y z
N MET A 1 26.89 -69.35 16.83
CA MET A 1 27.93 -69.98 17.69
C MET A 1 28.91 -68.93 18.10
N PRO A 2 29.45 -69.04 19.24
CA PRO A 2 29.18 -68.17 20.39
C PRO A 2 30.45 -67.62 21.04
N PHE A 3 30.20 -66.95 22.19
CA PHE A 3 31.05 -66.74 23.36
C PHE A 3 31.94 -65.51 23.38
N LYS A 4 32.02 -64.76 24.39
CA LYS A 4 31.70 -64.66 25.83
C LYS A 4 32.62 -63.61 26.41
N ASN A 5 32.02 -62.78 27.31
CA ASN A 5 32.52 -62.38 28.64
C ASN A 5 33.89 -61.73 28.75
N SER A 6 34.11 -60.70 29.50
CA SER A 6 33.83 -60.53 30.93
C SER A 6 34.25 -59.13 31.41
N ARG A 7 33.52 -58.64 32.41
CA ARG A 7 33.94 -57.56 33.34
C ARG A 7 35.05 -58.05 34.29
N PRO A 8 35.79 -57.14 35.00
CA PRO A 8 35.29 -56.73 36.30
C PRO A 8 35.65 -55.26 36.76
N TYR A 9 34.86 -54.82 37.69
CA TYR A 9 34.95 -53.87 38.81
C TYR A 9 36.33 -53.50 39.38
N PHE A 10 36.46 -52.21 39.84
CA PHE A 10 36.87 -51.74 41.14
C PHE A 10 36.72 -50.21 41.20
N ALA A 11 35.98 -49.70 41.99
CA ALA A 11 35.77 -49.15 43.33
C ALA A 11 36.71 -47.96 43.70
N ALA A 12 35.97 -46.84 43.94
CA ALA A 12 36.08 -45.85 45.01
C ALA A 12 37.39 -45.12 45.30
N PHE A 13 37.34 -43.82 45.35
CA PHE A 13 37.45 -43.04 46.60
C PHE A 13 37.08 -41.57 46.41
N VAL A 14 36.48 -41.03 47.45
CA VAL A 14 35.95 -39.74 47.77
C VAL A 14 36.99 -38.63 47.74
N ALA A 15 36.62 -37.44 47.23
CA ALA A 15 37.05 -36.18 47.81
C ALA A 15 35.99 -35.10 47.59
N LEU A 16 35.41 -34.69 48.66
CA LEU A 16 34.49 -33.62 48.89
C LEU A 16 35.30 -32.32 48.96
N THR A 17 35.02 -31.32 48.09
CA THR A 17 35.25 -29.91 48.43
C THR A 17 34.20 -29.03 47.74
N LEU A 18 33.56 -28.26 48.59
CA LEU A 18 32.64 -27.18 48.31
C LEU A 18 33.19 -26.15 47.33
N LEU A 19 32.36 -25.68 46.43
CA LEU A 19 32.25 -24.25 46.15
C LEU A 19 30.89 -23.98 45.49
N SER A 20 30.10 -23.30 46.26
CA SER A 20 28.86 -22.66 45.92
C SER A 20 29.00 -21.54 44.88
N THR A 21 27.87 -21.15 44.27
CA THR A 21 27.59 -19.95 43.50
C THR A 21 27.89 -20.03 42.01
N SER A 22 26.86 -20.30 41.22
CA SER A 22 26.49 -19.64 39.97
C SER A 22 25.31 -20.36 39.30
N SER A 23 24.13 -20.29 39.92
CA SER A 23 22.87 -20.77 39.30
C SER A 23 21.81 -19.68 39.37
N MET A 24 22.11 -18.47 38.87
CA MET A 24 21.15 -17.38 38.81
C MET A 24 21.43 -16.41 37.66
N THR A 25 21.45 -16.90 36.41
CA THR A 25 21.46 -15.98 35.24
C THR A 25 20.82 -16.58 33.97
N LEU A 26 20.13 -17.69 34.02
CA LEU A 26 19.45 -18.29 32.87
C LEU A 26 17.91 -18.27 32.90
N ALA A 27 17.33 -17.77 34.02
CA ALA A 27 15.86 -17.70 34.14
C ALA A 27 15.23 -16.34 33.84
N GLN A 28 16.01 -15.33 33.48
CA GLN A 28 15.51 -13.97 33.23
C GLN A 28 15.37 -13.62 31.72
N SER A 29 15.87 -14.48 30.83
CA SER A 29 15.75 -14.27 29.37
C SER A 29 14.45 -14.79 28.76
N ALA A 30 13.65 -15.59 29.48
CA ALA A 30 12.45 -16.23 28.95
C ALA A 30 11.12 -15.51 29.30
N ARG A 31 11.16 -14.41 30.06
CA ARG A 31 9.93 -13.72 30.52
C ARG A 31 9.51 -12.47 29.75
N ASN A 32 10.26 -12.04 28.75
CA ASN A 32 9.94 -10.82 27.99
C ASN A 32 9.37 -11.05 26.58
N ALA A 33 8.95 -12.27 26.24
CA ALA A 33 8.39 -12.58 24.91
C ALA A 33 6.89 -12.29 24.77
N ASN A 34 6.19 -11.86 25.84
CA ASN A 34 4.75 -11.59 25.83
C ASN A 34 4.38 -10.18 26.32
N ALA A 35 5.27 -9.21 26.23
CA ALA A 35 4.89 -7.83 26.48
C ALA A 35 4.13 -7.30 25.26
N ALA A 36 2.86 -6.95 25.44
CA ALA A 36 2.10 -6.22 24.44
C ALA A 36 2.89 -4.96 24.03
N PRO A 37 2.90 -4.58 22.72
CA PRO A 37 3.57 -3.37 22.29
C PRO A 37 3.01 -2.15 23.05
N PRO A 38 3.84 -1.16 23.40
CA PRO A 38 3.38 0.03 24.10
C PRO A 38 2.27 0.70 23.30
N PRO A 39 1.23 1.24 23.95
CA PRO A 39 0.16 1.96 23.27
C PRO A 39 0.75 3.11 22.47
N VAL A 40 0.34 3.21 21.20
CA VAL A 40 0.63 4.37 20.35
C VAL A 40 0.10 5.60 21.08
N ALA A 41 0.95 6.61 21.28
CA ALA A 41 0.58 7.84 21.98
C ALA A 41 -0.70 8.42 21.36
N ALA A 42 -1.73 8.59 22.20
CA ALA A 42 -2.98 9.22 21.79
C ALA A 42 -2.71 10.69 21.37
N PRO A 43 -3.45 11.22 20.41
CA PRO A 43 -3.32 12.63 20.02
C PRO A 43 -3.65 13.54 21.21
N THR A 44 -2.83 14.54 21.44
CA THR A 44 -2.89 15.45 22.60
C THR A 44 -3.98 16.53 22.50
N SER A 45 -4.90 16.47 21.53
CA SER A 45 -6.03 17.40 21.42
C SER A 45 -7.35 16.68 21.57
N ASN A 46 -8.22 17.17 22.46
CA ASN A 46 -9.59 16.69 22.69
C ASN A 46 -10.57 17.07 21.54
N GLN A 47 -10.10 17.68 20.46
CA GLN A 47 -10.95 17.99 19.29
C GLN A 47 -10.65 17.05 18.14
N PRO A 48 -11.69 16.59 17.42
CA PRO A 48 -11.46 15.80 16.21
C PRO A 48 -10.63 16.61 15.21
N PRO A 49 -9.70 15.98 14.48
CA PRO A 49 -8.86 16.65 13.50
C PRO A 49 -9.73 17.31 12.43
N LYS A 50 -9.35 18.54 12.03
CA LYS A 50 -10.04 19.31 11.00
C LYS A 50 -9.23 19.33 9.71
N ALA A 51 -9.92 19.31 8.57
CA ALA A 51 -9.29 19.47 7.27
C ALA A 51 -8.56 20.83 7.19
N SER A 52 -7.38 20.82 6.57
CA SER A 52 -6.68 22.06 6.23
C SER A 52 -7.53 22.89 5.26
N ALA A 53 -7.30 24.20 5.22
CA ALA A 53 -8.14 25.11 4.42
C ALA A 53 -8.16 24.77 2.92
N ASP A 54 -7.05 24.28 2.38
CA ASP A 54 -6.94 23.82 0.99
C ASP A 54 -7.62 22.47 0.78
N MET A 55 -7.51 21.53 1.72
CA MET A 55 -8.23 20.26 1.69
C MET A 55 -9.75 20.50 1.80
N GLN A 56 -10.19 21.43 2.70
CA GLN A 56 -11.60 21.75 2.85
C GLN A 56 -12.21 22.28 1.55
N LYS A 57 -11.50 23.12 0.79
CA LYS A 57 -11.95 23.57 -0.53
C LYS A 57 -12.23 22.43 -1.51
N VAL A 58 -11.42 21.38 -1.49
CA VAL A 58 -11.65 20.20 -2.33
C VAL A 58 -12.87 19.42 -1.84
N LEU A 59 -13.06 19.28 -0.52
CA LEU A 59 -14.24 18.61 0.04
C LEU A 59 -15.52 19.39 -0.28
N ASP A 60 -15.49 20.73 -0.20
CA ASP A 60 -16.62 21.60 -0.56
C ASP A 60 -16.93 21.50 -2.05
N ALA A 61 -15.91 21.46 -2.91
CA ALA A 61 -16.08 21.27 -4.34
C ALA A 61 -16.71 19.88 -4.65
N LEU A 62 -16.29 18.83 -3.94
CA LEU A 62 -16.90 17.50 -4.07
C LEU A 62 -18.38 17.52 -3.66
N ALA A 63 -18.70 18.19 -2.55
CA ALA A 63 -20.10 18.33 -2.10
C ALA A 63 -20.95 19.09 -3.11
N GLN A 64 -20.42 20.17 -3.72
CA GLN A 64 -21.11 20.96 -4.75
C GLN A 64 -21.40 20.17 -6.02
N LEU A 65 -20.64 19.11 -6.33
CA LEU A 65 -20.91 18.23 -7.45
C LEU A 65 -22.15 17.33 -7.23
N GLY A 66 -22.73 17.31 -6.03
CA GLY A 66 -24.04 16.73 -5.73
C GLY A 66 -24.08 15.20 -5.74
N GLY A 67 -22.93 14.54 -5.51
CA GLY A 67 -22.87 13.08 -5.41
C GLY A 67 -23.68 12.53 -4.24
N LYS A 68 -24.24 11.34 -4.42
CA LYS A 68 -24.96 10.61 -3.37
C LYS A 68 -23.97 9.79 -2.53
N PRO A 69 -24.28 9.49 -1.26
CA PRO A 69 -23.48 8.60 -0.45
C PRO A 69 -23.32 7.22 -1.12
N ILE A 70 -22.11 6.80 -1.41
CA ILE A 70 -21.80 5.58 -2.18
C ILE A 70 -22.39 4.34 -1.50
N GLU A 71 -22.37 4.30 -0.17
CA GLU A 71 -22.90 3.20 0.63
C GLU A 71 -24.41 2.98 0.49
N THR A 72 -25.13 3.91 -0.15
CA THR A 72 -26.57 3.80 -0.45
C THR A 72 -26.87 3.36 -1.89
N LEU A 73 -25.83 3.16 -2.69
CA LEU A 73 -25.93 2.94 -4.13
C LEU A 73 -25.56 1.50 -4.52
N THR A 74 -26.05 1.08 -5.68
CA THR A 74 -25.48 -0.09 -6.36
C THR A 74 -24.08 0.21 -6.89
N PRO A 75 -23.20 -0.77 -7.11
CA PRO A 75 -21.87 -0.55 -7.70
C PRO A 75 -21.91 0.21 -9.03
N ALA A 76 -22.87 -0.10 -9.90
CA ALA A 76 -23.03 0.62 -11.17
C ALA A 76 -23.37 2.11 -10.98
N GLN A 77 -24.25 2.43 -10.03
CA GLN A 77 -24.56 3.82 -9.68
C GLN A 77 -23.39 4.53 -8.99
N ALA A 78 -22.64 3.82 -8.13
CA ALA A 78 -21.48 4.35 -7.43
C ALA A 78 -20.36 4.76 -8.40
N ARG A 79 -20.12 3.96 -9.45
CA ARG A 79 -19.13 4.26 -10.51
C ARG A 79 -19.46 5.51 -11.35
N MET A 80 -20.71 5.97 -11.29
CA MET A 80 -21.17 7.17 -12.00
C MET A 80 -21.15 8.44 -11.12
N GLN A 81 -20.81 8.32 -9.84
CA GLN A 81 -20.78 9.46 -8.94
C GLN A 81 -19.56 10.36 -9.21
N PRO A 82 -19.67 11.66 -8.90
CA PRO A 82 -18.52 12.55 -8.90
C PRO A 82 -17.39 12.02 -8.02
N THR A 83 -16.17 12.16 -8.52
CA THR A 83 -14.95 11.64 -7.87
C THR A 83 -14.16 12.76 -7.18
N PRO A 84 -13.25 12.45 -6.24
CA PRO A 84 -12.28 13.42 -5.73
C PRO A 84 -11.44 14.06 -6.84
N ALA A 85 -11.14 13.35 -7.93
CA ALA A 85 -10.45 13.92 -9.08
C ALA A 85 -11.28 15.00 -9.80
N ASP A 86 -12.60 14.86 -9.85
CA ASP A 86 -13.49 15.89 -10.41
C ASP A 86 -13.54 17.12 -9.51
N ALA A 87 -13.57 16.93 -8.19
CA ALA A 87 -13.47 18.04 -7.24
C ALA A 87 -12.15 18.82 -7.38
N VAL A 88 -11.02 18.12 -7.62
CA VAL A 88 -9.73 18.78 -7.93
C VAL A 88 -9.82 19.60 -9.20
N LYS A 89 -10.51 19.14 -10.26
CA LYS A 89 -10.72 19.94 -11.49
C LYS A 89 -11.51 21.22 -11.18
N VAL A 90 -12.56 21.13 -10.36
CA VAL A 90 -13.34 22.31 -9.91
C VAL A 90 -12.45 23.28 -9.13
N ALA A 91 -11.68 22.78 -8.16
CA ALA A 91 -10.76 23.61 -7.38
C ALA A 91 -9.67 24.27 -8.24
N LYS A 92 -9.10 23.53 -9.21
CA LYS A 92 -8.13 24.08 -10.17
C LYS A 92 -8.74 25.21 -11.00
N LYS A 93 -9.96 25.02 -11.50
CA LYS A 93 -10.68 26.04 -12.27
C LYS A 93 -10.89 27.33 -11.46
N ALA A 94 -11.30 27.18 -10.19
CA ALA A 94 -11.49 28.30 -9.27
C ALA A 94 -10.18 29.06 -8.97
N LEU A 95 -9.03 28.38 -9.06
CA LEU A 95 -7.69 28.97 -8.88
C LEU A 95 -7.03 29.44 -10.18
N GLY A 96 -7.72 29.38 -11.33
CA GLY A 96 -7.15 29.73 -12.65
C GLY A 96 -6.05 28.76 -13.12
N LEU A 97 -5.99 27.53 -12.56
CA LEU A 97 -4.99 26.53 -12.91
C LEU A 97 -5.47 25.65 -14.09
N PRO A 98 -4.54 25.16 -14.94
CA PRO A 98 -4.89 24.25 -16.02
C PRO A 98 -5.55 22.98 -15.51
N THR A 99 -6.68 22.57 -16.12
CA THR A 99 -7.39 21.32 -15.80
C THR A 99 -6.99 20.16 -16.71
N ALA A 100 -6.37 20.44 -17.86
CA ALA A 100 -5.84 19.43 -18.76
C ALA A 100 -4.69 18.64 -18.10
N PRO A 101 -4.49 17.38 -18.51
CA PRO A 101 -3.33 16.60 -18.07
C PRO A 101 -1.99 17.27 -18.48
N ASP A 102 -0.96 17.04 -17.66
CA ASP A 102 0.41 17.52 -17.98
C ASP A 102 0.98 16.73 -19.16
N MET A 103 1.15 17.41 -20.28
CA MET A 103 1.67 16.85 -21.54
C MET A 103 3.16 16.51 -21.51
N SER A 104 3.88 16.84 -20.43
CA SER A 104 5.26 16.39 -20.25
C SER A 104 5.37 14.86 -19.99
N VAL A 105 4.23 14.16 -19.94
CA VAL A 105 4.13 12.71 -19.82
C VAL A 105 3.15 12.20 -20.87
N THR A 106 3.60 11.30 -21.73
CA THR A 106 2.75 10.59 -22.70
C THR A 106 2.17 9.32 -22.11
N THR A 107 1.05 8.84 -22.64
CA THR A 107 0.40 7.62 -22.17
C THR A 107 0.03 6.70 -23.34
N THR A 108 0.08 5.38 -23.09
CA THR A 108 -0.38 4.35 -24.03
C THR A 108 -1.03 3.22 -23.23
N ASP A 109 -2.21 2.79 -23.66
CA ASP A 109 -2.91 1.68 -23.05
C ASP A 109 -2.51 0.37 -23.75
N VAL A 110 -2.15 -0.66 -22.97
CA VAL A 110 -1.65 -1.96 -23.47
C VAL A 110 -2.30 -3.09 -22.67
N SER A 111 -2.89 -4.07 -23.35
CA SER A 111 -3.51 -5.24 -22.69
C SER A 111 -2.45 -6.18 -22.12
N TYR A 112 -2.68 -6.69 -20.91
CA TYR A 112 -1.87 -7.73 -20.28
C TYR A 112 -2.63 -9.06 -20.08
N GLY A 113 -3.91 -9.09 -20.41
CA GLY A 113 -4.79 -10.26 -20.32
C GLY A 113 -5.87 -10.24 -21.39
N SER A 114 -6.75 -11.23 -21.34
CA SER A 114 -7.84 -11.41 -22.33
C SER A 114 -9.13 -10.65 -22.00
N ASN A 115 -9.31 -10.22 -20.73
CA ASN A 115 -10.47 -9.44 -20.34
C ASN A 115 -10.24 -7.96 -20.68
N ALA A 116 -11.29 -7.26 -21.10
CA ALA A 116 -11.21 -5.82 -21.44
C ALA A 116 -10.74 -4.93 -20.28
N LYS A 117 -10.87 -5.38 -19.02
CA LYS A 117 -10.34 -4.72 -17.84
C LYS A 117 -8.89 -5.12 -17.50
N GLN A 118 -8.28 -6.04 -18.24
CA GLN A 118 -6.89 -6.46 -18.04
C GLN A 118 -5.97 -5.70 -18.99
N PHE A 119 -5.88 -4.38 -18.79
CA PHE A 119 -4.92 -3.52 -19.48
C PHE A 119 -4.14 -2.65 -18.49
N ALA A 120 -3.06 -2.06 -18.95
CA ALA A 120 -2.31 -1.09 -18.17
C ALA A 120 -2.10 0.18 -19.00
N ARG A 121 -2.17 1.34 -18.36
CA ARG A 121 -1.74 2.61 -18.93
C ARG A 121 -0.28 2.83 -18.61
N VAL A 122 0.54 2.85 -19.63
CA VAL A 122 1.99 3.09 -19.52
C VAL A 122 2.23 4.59 -19.67
N TYR A 123 2.76 5.21 -18.63
CA TYR A 123 3.15 6.62 -18.57
C TYR A 123 4.65 6.73 -18.85
N ARG A 124 5.02 7.53 -19.85
CA ARG A 124 6.41 7.79 -20.23
C ARG A 124 6.71 9.29 -20.15
N PRO A 125 7.77 9.72 -19.45
CA PRO A 125 8.21 11.12 -19.51
C PRO A 125 8.56 11.53 -20.94
N ALA A 126 8.04 12.68 -21.40
CA ALA A 126 8.39 13.22 -22.69
C ALA A 126 9.84 13.73 -22.73
N GLY A 127 10.43 13.81 -23.92
CA GLY A 127 11.76 14.39 -24.14
C GLY A 127 12.92 13.51 -23.69
N ILE A 128 12.69 12.21 -23.38
CA ILE A 128 13.79 11.27 -23.17
C ILE A 128 14.21 10.72 -24.55
N THR A 129 15.32 11.25 -25.04
CA THR A 129 15.87 10.95 -26.37
C THR A 129 17.01 9.94 -26.35
N ASP A 130 17.52 9.57 -25.15
CA ASP A 130 18.57 8.57 -25.02
C ASP A 130 17.96 7.18 -24.91
N ASP A 131 17.83 6.52 -26.06
CA ASP A 131 17.28 5.15 -26.16
C ASP A 131 18.17 4.07 -25.52
N LYS A 132 19.43 4.42 -25.17
CA LYS A 132 20.35 3.50 -24.47
C LYS A 132 20.13 3.49 -22.94
N LYS A 133 19.48 4.51 -22.40
CA LYS A 133 19.25 4.65 -20.96
C LYS A 133 17.91 4.07 -20.55
N MET A 134 17.95 2.86 -20.01
CA MET A 134 16.76 2.23 -19.44
C MET A 134 16.26 3.00 -18.21
N LEU A 135 14.95 3.27 -18.19
CA LEU A 135 14.28 4.00 -17.11
C LEU A 135 13.90 3.06 -15.97
N PRO A 136 13.91 3.51 -14.70
CA PRO A 136 13.27 2.75 -13.64
C PRO A 136 11.76 2.60 -13.93
N VAL A 137 11.16 1.55 -13.40
CA VAL A 137 9.76 1.20 -13.65
C VAL A 137 8.99 1.19 -12.33
N ILE A 138 7.76 1.70 -12.34
CA ILE A 138 6.85 1.63 -11.22
C ILE A 138 5.57 0.93 -11.69
N VAL A 139 5.22 -0.19 -11.08
CA VAL A 139 3.90 -0.81 -11.25
C VAL A 139 2.98 -0.18 -10.22
N TYR A 140 1.95 0.52 -10.69
CA TYR A 140 1.04 1.28 -9.85
C TYR A 140 -0.37 0.69 -9.89
N TYR A 141 -0.99 0.57 -8.72
CA TYR A 141 -2.35 0.09 -8.54
C TYR A 141 -3.22 1.19 -7.97
N HIS A 142 -4.33 1.49 -8.66
CA HIS A 142 -5.27 2.51 -8.22
C HIS A 142 -6.12 2.06 -7.03
N GLY A 143 -6.79 2.99 -6.36
CA GLY A 143 -7.73 2.75 -5.26
C GLY A 143 -9.15 2.44 -5.74
N GLY A 144 -10.15 2.75 -4.88
CA GLY A 144 -11.56 2.54 -5.20
C GLY A 144 -12.15 1.26 -4.61
N GLY A 145 -11.56 0.70 -3.54
CA GLY A 145 -12.12 -0.43 -2.78
C GLY A 145 -12.35 -1.69 -3.59
N TYR A 146 -11.63 -1.86 -4.70
CA TYR A 146 -11.76 -2.97 -5.68
C TYR A 146 -13.10 -2.98 -6.44
N VAL A 147 -13.97 -1.96 -6.26
CA VAL A 147 -15.33 -1.92 -6.80
C VAL A 147 -15.55 -0.75 -7.74
N ILE A 148 -14.97 0.41 -7.42
CA ILE A 148 -15.14 1.66 -8.17
C ILE A 148 -13.78 2.20 -8.64
N ALA A 149 -13.82 3.30 -9.41
CA ALA A 149 -12.66 3.95 -9.99
C ALA A 149 -11.93 3.10 -11.07
N ASP A 150 -10.94 3.71 -11.69
CA ASP A 150 -10.15 3.18 -12.80
C ASP A 150 -8.82 3.94 -12.95
N VAL A 151 -8.00 3.57 -13.94
CA VAL A 151 -6.74 4.25 -14.25
C VAL A 151 -6.93 5.73 -14.65
N ALA A 152 -8.10 6.12 -15.16
CA ALA A 152 -8.38 7.51 -15.54
C ALA A 152 -8.70 8.38 -14.30
N THR A 153 -9.39 7.82 -13.32
CA THR A 153 -9.68 8.46 -12.03
C THR A 153 -8.40 8.80 -11.27
N TYR A 154 -7.39 7.90 -11.35
CA TYR A 154 -6.11 8.04 -10.65
C TYR A 154 -4.97 8.53 -11.55
N ASP A 155 -5.24 9.21 -12.68
CA ASP A 155 -4.22 9.69 -13.64
C ASP A 155 -3.14 10.61 -13.01
N ALA A 156 -3.51 11.38 -11.98
CA ALA A 156 -2.63 12.40 -11.41
C ALA A 156 -1.37 11.81 -10.76
N THR A 157 -1.49 10.75 -9.98
CA THR A 157 -0.37 10.12 -9.26
C THR A 157 0.64 9.46 -10.21
N PRO A 158 0.24 8.56 -11.13
CA PRO A 158 1.17 7.97 -12.10
C PRO A 158 1.90 9.03 -12.93
N ARG A 159 1.20 10.07 -13.35
CA ARG A 159 1.78 11.17 -14.13
C ARG A 159 2.82 11.95 -13.34
N MET A 160 2.52 12.28 -12.06
CA MET A 160 3.46 12.92 -11.15
C MET A 160 4.69 12.04 -10.92
N LEU A 161 4.51 10.76 -10.62
CA LEU A 161 5.63 9.83 -10.41
C LEU A 161 6.51 9.68 -11.66
N ALA A 162 5.89 9.56 -12.85
CA ALA A 162 6.63 9.46 -14.11
C ALA A 162 7.49 10.72 -14.36
N LYS A 163 6.90 11.89 -14.17
CA LYS A 163 7.56 13.18 -14.38
C LYS A 163 8.73 13.39 -13.43
N GLU A 164 8.47 13.27 -12.12
CA GLU A 164 9.43 13.63 -11.08
C GLU A 164 10.59 12.61 -10.94
N LEU A 165 10.33 11.34 -11.24
CA LEU A 165 11.33 10.28 -11.16
C LEU A 165 12.04 10.01 -12.49
N LYS A 166 11.55 10.58 -13.60
CA LYS A 166 11.97 10.17 -14.95
C LYS A 166 11.88 8.65 -15.10
N ALA A 167 10.73 8.09 -14.73
CA ALA A 167 10.45 6.67 -14.69
C ALA A 167 9.30 6.30 -15.64
N LEU A 168 9.25 5.05 -16.09
CA LEU A 168 8.03 4.48 -16.63
C LEU A 168 7.09 4.15 -15.47
N VAL A 169 5.81 4.52 -15.58
CA VAL A 169 4.79 4.08 -14.64
C VAL A 169 3.76 3.26 -15.39
N VAL A 170 3.56 2.03 -14.93
CA VAL A 170 2.59 1.07 -15.47
C VAL A 170 1.41 1.05 -14.52
N SER A 171 0.38 1.87 -14.80
CA SER A 171 -0.85 1.94 -14.01
C SER A 171 -1.80 0.85 -14.46
N VAL A 172 -2.04 -0.09 -13.57
CA VAL A 172 -2.78 -1.32 -13.84
C VAL A 172 -4.27 -1.10 -13.66
N GLU A 173 -5.05 -1.31 -14.72
CA GLU A 173 -6.48 -1.57 -14.61
C GLU A 173 -6.66 -3.04 -14.28
N TYR A 174 -7.47 -3.34 -13.30
CA TYR A 174 -7.78 -4.71 -12.88
C TYR A 174 -9.28 -4.94 -12.84
N ARG A 175 -9.70 -6.19 -12.94
CA ARG A 175 -11.11 -6.55 -12.91
C ARG A 175 -11.76 -6.12 -11.59
N SER A 176 -12.93 -5.50 -11.67
CA SER A 176 -13.63 -4.92 -10.52
C SER A 176 -14.73 -5.83 -10.00
N ALA A 177 -14.99 -5.77 -8.70
CA ALA A 177 -16.15 -6.39 -8.07
C ALA A 177 -17.40 -5.49 -8.27
N PRO A 178 -18.61 -6.05 -8.24
CA PRO A 178 -18.95 -7.45 -7.93
C PRO A 178 -18.86 -8.41 -9.12
N GLU A 179 -18.57 -7.92 -10.33
CA GLU A 179 -18.48 -8.76 -11.54
C GLU A 179 -17.38 -9.81 -11.40
N PHE A 180 -16.29 -9.42 -10.75
CA PHE A 180 -15.17 -10.29 -10.40
C PHE A 180 -14.82 -10.06 -8.94
N LYS A 181 -15.26 -10.97 -8.07
CA LYS A 181 -14.97 -10.89 -6.64
C LYS A 181 -13.54 -11.34 -6.30
N PHE A 182 -13.14 -11.15 -5.05
CA PHE A 182 -11.88 -11.69 -4.53
C PHE A 182 -11.72 -13.17 -4.92
N PRO A 183 -10.53 -13.62 -5.37
CA PRO A 183 -9.25 -12.90 -5.40
C PRO A 183 -8.88 -12.27 -6.76
N ALA A 184 -9.82 -12.07 -7.69
CA ALA A 184 -9.52 -11.68 -9.07
C ALA A 184 -8.59 -10.46 -9.20
N GLN A 185 -8.73 -9.46 -8.32
CA GLN A 185 -7.92 -8.23 -8.32
C GLN A 185 -6.45 -8.51 -7.94
N HIS A 186 -6.24 -9.40 -6.99
CA HIS A 186 -4.91 -9.84 -6.58
C HIS A 186 -4.24 -10.70 -7.65
N ASP A 187 -5.00 -11.56 -8.31
CA ASP A 187 -4.51 -12.37 -9.43
C ASP A 187 -4.13 -11.49 -10.61
N ASP A 188 -4.93 -10.46 -10.91
CA ASP A 188 -4.64 -9.48 -11.95
C ASP A 188 -3.41 -8.63 -11.61
N ALA A 189 -3.28 -8.18 -10.36
CA ALA A 189 -2.11 -7.43 -9.91
C ALA A 189 -0.81 -8.25 -10.04
N ALA A 190 -0.84 -9.53 -9.66
CA ALA A 190 0.27 -10.46 -9.80
C ALA A 190 0.61 -10.74 -11.28
N ALA A 191 -0.41 -10.92 -12.12
CA ALA A 191 -0.25 -11.12 -13.56
C ALA A 191 0.35 -9.90 -14.25
N ALA A 192 -0.16 -8.70 -13.93
CA ALA A 192 0.34 -7.44 -14.46
C ALA A 192 1.80 -7.18 -14.04
N TYR A 193 2.17 -7.53 -12.81
CA TYR A 193 3.56 -7.42 -12.36
C TYR A 193 4.49 -8.31 -13.18
N ARG A 194 4.19 -9.60 -13.35
CA ARG A 194 4.97 -10.52 -14.20
C ARG A 194 5.08 -10.01 -15.63
N TRP A 195 3.93 -9.65 -16.21
CA TRP A 195 3.88 -9.09 -17.55
C TRP A 195 4.73 -7.83 -17.69
N THR A 196 4.74 -6.96 -16.67
CA THR A 196 5.61 -5.76 -16.68
C THR A 196 7.08 -6.13 -16.67
N LEU A 197 7.51 -7.13 -15.89
CA LEU A 197 8.89 -7.60 -15.92
C LEU A 197 9.32 -8.08 -17.31
N ASP A 198 8.43 -8.77 -18.02
CA ASP A 198 8.69 -9.30 -19.37
C ASP A 198 8.70 -8.19 -20.43
N LYS A 199 7.86 -7.15 -20.29
CA LYS A 199 7.64 -6.12 -21.32
C LYS A 199 8.38 -4.82 -21.06
N ALA A 200 8.85 -4.52 -19.87
CA ALA A 200 9.45 -3.25 -19.49
C ALA A 200 10.54 -2.82 -20.47
N ALA A 201 11.42 -3.73 -20.89
CA ALA A 201 12.51 -3.43 -21.80
C ALA A 201 12.01 -2.92 -23.18
N SER A 202 10.90 -3.43 -23.69
CA SER A 202 10.32 -2.98 -24.97
C SER A 202 9.78 -1.54 -24.91
N TRP A 203 9.59 -1.01 -23.71
CA TRP A 203 9.20 0.40 -23.47
C TRP A 203 10.37 1.26 -23.00
N GLY A 204 11.62 0.72 -23.00
CA GLY A 204 12.79 1.41 -22.47
C GLY A 204 12.87 1.43 -20.95
N GLY A 205 12.21 0.50 -20.26
CA GLY A 205 12.26 0.32 -18.82
C GLY A 205 13.22 -0.79 -18.39
N ASP A 206 13.88 -0.61 -17.26
CA ASP A 206 14.79 -1.60 -16.67
C ASP A 206 14.00 -2.61 -15.79
N PRO A 207 13.81 -3.86 -16.22
CA PRO A 207 13.08 -4.87 -15.46
C PRO A 207 13.79 -5.27 -14.15
N LYS A 208 15.03 -4.83 -13.91
CA LYS A 208 15.79 -5.01 -12.67
C LYS A 208 15.63 -3.82 -11.70
N LYS A 209 15.04 -2.71 -12.16
CA LYS A 209 14.79 -1.49 -11.37
C LYS A 209 13.29 -1.20 -11.28
N VAL A 210 12.54 -2.15 -10.74
CA VAL A 210 11.09 -2.06 -10.59
C VAL A 210 10.73 -1.72 -9.14
N ALA A 211 9.74 -0.85 -8.94
CA ALA A 211 9.07 -0.63 -7.66
C ALA A 211 7.57 -0.90 -7.83
N VAL A 212 6.88 -1.16 -6.72
CA VAL A 212 5.42 -1.24 -6.69
C VAL A 212 4.86 -0.10 -5.86
N ALA A 213 3.76 0.48 -6.31
CA ALA A 213 3.10 1.59 -5.64
C ALA A 213 1.59 1.43 -5.73
N GLY A 214 0.86 2.00 -4.79
CA GLY A 214 -0.60 2.02 -4.89
C GLY A 214 -1.26 2.78 -3.74
N GLU A 215 -2.52 3.11 -3.95
CA GLU A 215 -3.35 3.92 -3.06
C GLU A 215 -4.55 3.11 -2.57
N SER A 216 -4.87 3.16 -1.28
CA SER A 216 -6.06 2.50 -0.71
C SER A 216 -6.06 0.98 -0.98
N ALA A 217 -7.06 0.46 -1.69
CA ALA A 217 -7.07 -0.91 -2.21
C ALA A 217 -5.82 -1.22 -3.05
N GLY A 218 -5.35 -0.25 -3.86
CA GLY A 218 -4.10 -0.38 -4.61
C GLY A 218 -2.86 -0.43 -3.72
N GLY A 219 -2.88 0.24 -2.57
CA GLY A 219 -1.83 0.14 -1.55
C GLY A 219 -1.73 -1.27 -0.97
N ASN A 220 -2.87 -1.93 -0.76
CA ASN A 220 -2.93 -3.35 -0.43
C ASN A 220 -2.33 -4.21 -1.56
N LEU A 221 -2.79 -4.00 -2.82
CA LEU A 221 -2.28 -4.74 -3.98
C LEU A 221 -0.77 -4.58 -4.15
N ALA A 222 -0.20 -3.41 -3.88
CA ALA A 222 1.24 -3.19 -3.98
C ALA A 222 2.03 -4.05 -2.99
N VAL A 223 1.58 -4.14 -1.73
CA VAL A 223 2.22 -5.00 -0.72
C VAL A 223 2.00 -6.48 -1.05
N ALA A 224 0.78 -6.87 -1.42
CA ALA A 224 0.46 -8.25 -1.81
C ALA A 224 1.27 -8.71 -3.02
N THR A 225 1.47 -7.84 -4.02
CA THR A 225 2.32 -8.11 -5.19
C THR A 225 3.78 -8.33 -4.81
N ALA A 226 4.32 -7.56 -3.86
CA ALA A 226 5.68 -7.77 -3.39
C ALA A 226 5.84 -9.11 -2.63
N ILE A 227 4.84 -9.51 -1.84
CA ILE A 227 4.77 -10.83 -1.21
C ILE A 227 4.75 -11.92 -2.30
N TYR A 228 3.86 -11.77 -3.30
CA TYR A 228 3.76 -12.69 -4.42
C TYR A 228 5.09 -12.83 -5.18
N ALA A 229 5.76 -11.72 -5.48
CA ALA A 229 7.05 -11.73 -6.19
C ALA A 229 8.12 -12.50 -5.41
N ARG A 230 8.22 -12.28 -4.09
CA ARG A 230 9.12 -13.03 -3.21
C ARG A 230 8.83 -14.53 -3.24
N ASP A 231 7.56 -14.91 -3.02
CA ASP A 231 7.15 -16.31 -2.87
C ASP A 231 7.28 -17.10 -4.18
N ASN A 232 7.17 -16.41 -5.32
CA ASN A 232 7.35 -17.00 -6.65
C ASN A 232 8.77 -16.77 -7.24
N LYS A 233 9.73 -16.25 -6.44
CA LYS A 233 11.13 -16.03 -6.86
C LYS A 233 11.26 -15.17 -8.12
N LEU A 234 10.35 -14.22 -8.31
CA LEU A 234 10.44 -13.22 -9.37
C LEU A 234 11.46 -12.13 -9.00
N THR A 235 11.82 -11.29 -9.96
CA THR A 235 12.56 -10.06 -9.65
C THR A 235 11.80 -9.31 -8.57
N ALA A 236 12.42 -9.15 -7.39
CA ALA A 236 11.80 -8.44 -6.28
C ALA A 236 11.72 -6.95 -6.59
N PRO A 237 10.63 -6.26 -6.23
CA PRO A 237 10.59 -4.80 -6.35
C PRO A 237 11.64 -4.17 -5.43
N ARG A 238 12.27 -3.08 -5.86
CA ARG A 238 13.26 -2.35 -5.07
C ARG A 238 12.64 -1.53 -3.94
N HIS A 239 11.36 -1.26 -4.03
CA HIS A 239 10.60 -0.48 -3.04
C HIS A 239 9.10 -0.77 -3.13
N ILE A 240 8.42 -0.62 -1.99
CA ILE A 240 6.97 -0.61 -1.89
C ILE A 240 6.52 0.77 -1.43
N LEU A 241 5.67 1.44 -2.18
CA LEU A 241 4.98 2.66 -1.77
C LEU A 241 3.51 2.32 -1.52
N ALA A 242 3.11 2.25 -0.26
CA ALA A 242 1.74 1.99 0.17
C ALA A 242 1.13 3.27 0.75
N VAL A 243 0.18 3.84 0.03
CA VAL A 243 -0.48 5.10 0.40
C VAL A 243 -1.85 4.77 0.98
N TYR A 244 -2.09 5.16 2.23
CA TYR A 244 -3.30 4.85 3.03
C TYR A 244 -3.89 3.46 2.77
N PRO A 245 -3.08 2.39 2.88
CA PRO A 245 -3.46 1.07 2.39
C PRO A 245 -4.56 0.42 3.23
N ILE A 246 -5.41 -0.39 2.58
CA ILE A 246 -6.19 -1.41 3.28
C ILE A 246 -5.21 -2.48 3.76
N ALA A 247 -5.17 -2.78 5.07
CA ALA A 247 -4.19 -3.73 5.59
C ALA A 247 -4.69 -4.60 6.75
N ASN A 248 -5.79 -4.23 7.39
CA ASN A 248 -6.29 -4.89 8.58
C ASN A 248 -7.80 -5.10 8.52
N LYS A 249 -8.24 -6.35 8.72
CA LYS A 249 -9.66 -6.72 8.67
C LYS A 249 -10.51 -6.14 9.80
N SER A 250 -9.88 -5.75 10.93
CA SER A 250 -10.62 -5.27 12.10
C SER A 250 -11.34 -3.96 11.81
N MET A 251 -12.64 -3.94 12.08
CA MET A 251 -13.48 -2.75 11.96
C MET A 251 -13.54 -1.93 13.25
N THR A 252 -12.83 -2.37 14.31
CA THR A 252 -12.78 -1.72 15.63
C THR A 252 -11.47 -0.98 15.88
N LEU A 253 -10.63 -0.79 14.84
CA LEU A 253 -9.42 0.02 14.96
C LEU A 253 -9.79 1.49 15.26
N PRO A 254 -8.95 2.20 16.03
CA PRO A 254 -9.26 3.57 16.49
C PRO A 254 -9.72 4.50 15.35
N SER A 255 -8.99 4.57 14.24
CA SER A 255 -9.36 5.47 13.15
C SER A 255 -10.68 5.10 12.45
N LYS A 256 -11.08 3.82 12.46
CA LYS A 256 -12.38 3.39 11.92
C LYS A 256 -13.57 3.86 12.79
N ILE A 257 -13.28 4.24 14.04
CA ILE A 257 -14.23 4.83 14.99
C ILE A 257 -14.14 6.35 14.92
N ASP A 258 -12.94 6.91 15.12
CA ASP A 258 -12.69 8.36 15.20
C ASP A 258 -13.02 9.09 13.89
N SER A 259 -12.76 8.44 12.75
CA SER A 259 -13.02 8.95 11.40
C SER A 259 -14.23 8.26 10.75
N ALA A 260 -15.17 7.74 11.55
CA ALA A 260 -16.33 6.98 11.04
C ALA A 260 -17.18 7.75 10.02
N ASN A 261 -17.25 9.07 10.13
CA ASN A 261 -18.00 9.97 9.27
C ASN A 261 -17.12 10.85 8.38
N ALA A 262 -15.83 10.52 8.24
CA ALA A 262 -14.91 11.27 7.38
C ALA A 262 -15.38 11.29 5.90
N LYS A 263 -14.89 12.27 5.17
CA LYS A 263 -15.14 12.44 3.73
C LYS A 263 -13.78 12.48 3.00
N PRO A 264 -13.67 11.94 1.80
CA PRO A 264 -14.71 11.27 1.00
C PRO A 264 -14.97 9.81 1.39
N LEU A 265 -14.11 9.19 2.22
CA LEU A 265 -14.23 7.82 2.71
C LEU A 265 -14.73 7.80 4.16
N ASN A 266 -15.74 6.98 4.43
CA ASN A 266 -16.28 6.73 5.77
C ASN A 266 -16.32 5.23 6.10
N THR A 267 -16.62 4.87 7.35
CA THR A 267 -16.67 3.47 7.80
C THR A 267 -17.82 2.68 7.19
N ALA A 268 -18.94 3.33 6.86
CA ALA A 268 -20.07 2.66 6.18
C ALA A 268 -19.66 2.25 4.75
N MET A 269 -18.91 3.10 4.04
CA MET A 269 -18.34 2.75 2.73
C MET A 269 -17.38 1.55 2.81
N LEU A 270 -16.55 1.44 3.86
CA LEU A 270 -15.68 0.28 4.04
C LEU A 270 -16.48 -1.03 4.13
N LYS A 271 -17.61 -1.02 4.83
CA LYS A 271 -18.53 -2.17 4.91
C LYS A 271 -19.16 -2.46 3.55
N TRP A 272 -19.58 -1.42 2.83
CA TRP A 272 -20.17 -1.52 1.49
C TRP A 272 -19.15 -2.14 0.50
N PHE A 273 -17.90 -1.68 0.47
CA PHE A 273 -16.85 -2.28 -0.34
C PHE A 273 -16.65 -3.76 0.01
N GLY A 274 -16.55 -4.10 1.30
CA GLY A 274 -16.41 -5.48 1.76
C GLY A 274 -17.55 -6.38 1.29
N HIS A 275 -18.80 -5.89 1.33
CA HIS A 275 -19.98 -6.63 0.89
C HIS A 275 -19.92 -7.00 -0.60
N PHE A 276 -19.51 -6.07 -1.47
CA PHE A 276 -19.45 -6.33 -2.90
C PHE A 276 -18.19 -7.06 -3.34
N TYR A 277 -17.08 -6.86 -2.65
CA TYR A 277 -15.78 -7.40 -3.02
C TYR A 277 -15.56 -8.85 -2.55
N GLN A 278 -15.92 -9.17 -1.31
CA GLN A 278 -15.72 -10.49 -0.73
C GLN A 278 -16.78 -11.48 -1.20
N VAL A 279 -16.38 -12.75 -1.37
CA VAL A 279 -17.32 -13.85 -1.60
C VAL A 279 -17.95 -14.26 -0.28
N SER A 280 -17.17 -14.27 0.79
CA SER A 280 -17.58 -14.60 2.14
C SER A 280 -16.85 -13.76 3.19
N ALA A 281 -17.37 -13.73 4.42
CA ALA A 281 -16.69 -13.08 5.54
C ALA A 281 -15.31 -13.72 5.86
N ALA A 282 -15.10 -14.98 5.48
CA ALA A 282 -13.84 -15.69 5.68
C ALA A 282 -12.70 -15.08 4.85
N ASP A 283 -12.99 -14.46 3.69
CA ASP A 283 -12.00 -13.82 2.84
C ASP A 283 -11.26 -12.70 3.57
N GLY A 284 -11.92 -12.04 4.54
CA GLY A 284 -11.26 -11.05 5.39
C GLY A 284 -10.09 -11.60 6.22
N ASN A 285 -9.96 -12.93 6.35
CA ASN A 285 -8.81 -13.58 7.00
C ASN A 285 -7.68 -13.91 6.02
N ASP A 286 -7.94 -13.86 4.70
CA ASP A 286 -6.90 -14.13 3.70
C ASP A 286 -5.74 -13.15 3.86
N PRO A 287 -4.48 -13.62 3.95
CA PRO A 287 -3.32 -12.76 4.17
C PRO A 287 -3.09 -11.75 3.04
N ARG A 288 -3.69 -11.94 1.86
CA ARG A 288 -3.64 -10.95 0.77
C ARG A 288 -4.49 -9.72 1.08
N LEU A 289 -5.60 -9.88 1.84
CA LEU A 289 -6.44 -8.77 2.33
C LEU A 289 -6.00 -8.27 3.70
N ASN A 290 -5.78 -9.20 4.63
CA ASN A 290 -5.34 -8.91 5.99
C ASN A 290 -3.81 -8.95 6.07
N LEU A 291 -3.16 -7.96 5.48
CA LEU A 291 -1.71 -7.91 5.33
C LEU A 291 -0.96 -8.01 6.66
N VAL A 292 -1.57 -7.54 7.77
CA VAL A 292 -0.95 -7.64 9.11
C VAL A 292 -0.82 -9.08 9.59
N ALA A 293 -1.57 -10.02 9.01
CA ALA A 293 -1.47 -11.45 9.28
C ALA A 293 -0.61 -12.22 8.25
N ALA A 294 -0.12 -11.53 7.20
CA ALA A 294 0.71 -12.14 6.18
C ALA A 294 2.14 -12.41 6.68
N ASN A 295 2.85 -13.30 5.99
CA ASN A 295 4.30 -13.40 6.15
C ASN A 295 4.99 -12.20 5.47
N LEU A 296 5.34 -11.20 6.26
CA LEU A 296 5.95 -9.95 5.79
C LEU A 296 7.50 -10.01 5.76
N ARG A 297 8.14 -11.11 6.15
CA ARG A 297 9.61 -11.20 6.19
C ARG A 297 10.23 -11.13 4.79
N GLY A 298 11.39 -10.49 4.68
CA GLY A 298 12.18 -10.44 3.44
C GLY A 298 11.57 -9.57 2.33
N LEU A 299 10.65 -8.68 2.66
CA LEU A 299 10.16 -7.67 1.72
C LEU A 299 11.18 -6.54 1.53
N PRO A 300 11.16 -5.87 0.37
CA PRO A 300 11.98 -4.69 0.14
C PRO A 300 11.59 -3.53 1.09
N PRO A 301 12.37 -2.45 1.16
CA PRO A 301 12.01 -1.28 1.94
C PRO A 301 10.62 -0.75 1.58
N VAL A 302 9.84 -0.36 2.61
CA VAL A 302 8.46 0.10 2.47
C VAL A 302 8.34 1.56 2.90
N THR A 303 7.60 2.35 2.14
CA THR A 303 7.12 3.66 2.57
C THR A 303 5.60 3.57 2.73
N VAL A 304 5.10 3.91 3.92
CA VAL A 304 3.68 4.02 4.22
C VAL A 304 3.33 5.51 4.39
N ILE A 305 2.33 5.97 3.66
CA ILE A 305 1.81 7.34 3.76
C ILE A 305 0.36 7.25 4.23
N ASN A 306 0.04 7.97 5.32
CA ASN A 306 -1.30 8.03 5.88
C ASN A 306 -1.88 9.44 5.79
N ALA A 307 -3.20 9.54 5.65
CA ALA A 307 -3.95 10.76 5.94
C ALA A 307 -4.37 10.76 7.42
N GLU A 308 -4.43 11.94 8.05
CA GLU A 308 -4.86 12.06 9.44
C GLU A 308 -6.35 11.76 9.61
N ILE A 309 -7.17 12.30 8.70
CA ILE A 309 -8.64 12.20 8.76
C ILE A 309 -9.08 11.06 7.83
N ASP A 310 -8.80 9.83 8.24
CA ASP A 310 -8.99 8.66 7.39
C ASP A 310 -9.33 7.43 8.25
N PRO A 311 -10.43 6.73 7.98
CA PRO A 311 -10.72 5.46 8.66
C PRO A 311 -9.65 4.38 8.44
N LEU A 312 -8.81 4.48 7.40
CA LEU A 312 -7.71 3.55 7.14
C LEU A 312 -6.37 3.97 7.76
N ARG A 313 -6.30 5.09 8.52
CA ARG A 313 -5.04 5.50 9.18
C ARG A 313 -4.47 4.38 10.04
N SER A 314 -5.28 3.76 10.89
CA SER A 314 -4.84 2.65 11.76
C SER A 314 -4.47 1.38 10.98
N ASP A 315 -4.97 1.17 9.77
CA ASP A 315 -4.49 0.09 8.88
C ASP A 315 -3.02 0.31 8.52
N GLY A 316 -2.66 1.53 8.09
CA GLY A 316 -1.27 1.89 7.80
C GLY A 316 -0.37 1.82 9.03
N ASP A 317 -0.86 2.22 10.22
CA ASP A 317 -0.13 2.17 11.48
C ASP A 317 0.17 0.72 11.90
N THR A 318 -0.85 -0.15 11.86
CA THR A 318 -0.70 -1.57 12.20
C THR A 318 0.15 -2.32 11.17
N LEU A 319 0.02 -2.01 9.88
CA LEU A 319 0.90 -2.55 8.84
C LEU A 319 2.36 -2.14 9.06
N THR A 320 2.62 -0.88 9.38
CA THR A 320 3.98 -0.39 9.70
C THR A 320 4.59 -1.15 10.88
N THR A 321 3.80 -1.38 11.94
CA THR A 321 4.23 -2.15 13.11
C THR A 321 4.56 -3.58 12.74
N ALA A 322 3.69 -4.26 11.98
CA ALA A 322 3.90 -5.63 11.53
C ALA A 322 5.12 -5.77 10.60
N LEU A 323 5.31 -4.84 9.66
CA LEU A 323 6.47 -4.80 8.78
C LEU A 323 7.80 -4.63 9.54
N LYS A 324 7.84 -3.73 10.53
CA LYS A 324 9.02 -3.54 11.40
C LYS A 324 9.31 -4.78 12.23
N ALA A 325 8.28 -5.41 12.83
CA ALA A 325 8.42 -6.65 13.58
C ALA A 325 8.94 -7.81 12.71
N ALA A 326 8.62 -7.80 11.41
CA ALA A 326 9.15 -8.75 10.43
C ALA A 326 10.59 -8.43 9.95
N GLY A 327 11.23 -7.38 10.47
CA GLY A 327 12.61 -6.99 10.14
C GLY A 327 12.76 -6.16 8.88
N ASN A 328 11.69 -5.61 8.31
CA ASN A 328 11.78 -4.80 7.10
C ASN A 328 12.14 -3.33 7.42
N GLY A 329 12.84 -2.68 6.49
CA GLY A 329 13.08 -1.25 6.53
C GLY A 329 11.81 -0.46 6.20
N VAL A 330 11.21 0.24 7.19
CA VAL A 330 9.95 0.97 6.98
C VAL A 330 10.12 2.45 7.33
N LYS A 331 9.62 3.30 6.45
CA LYS A 331 9.38 4.72 6.72
C LYS A 331 7.89 5.00 6.63
N GLN A 332 7.33 5.60 7.66
CA GLN A 332 5.93 6.00 7.71
C GLN A 332 5.83 7.50 7.94
N LYS A 333 4.83 8.13 7.32
CA LYS A 333 4.46 9.51 7.59
C LYS A 333 2.95 9.70 7.48
N THR A 334 2.35 10.29 8.52
CA THR A 334 0.96 10.74 8.53
C THR A 334 0.94 12.24 8.26
N TYR A 335 0.08 12.67 7.33
CA TYR A 335 -0.07 14.06 6.96
C TYR A 335 -1.28 14.64 7.64
N ALA A 336 -1.06 15.74 8.39
CA ALA A 336 -2.09 16.43 9.15
C ALA A 336 -3.06 17.21 8.23
N GLY A 337 -4.31 17.30 8.63
CA GLY A 337 -5.35 18.07 7.97
C GLY A 337 -5.75 17.60 6.59
N VAL A 338 -5.36 16.38 6.18
CA VAL A 338 -5.79 15.77 4.90
C VAL A 338 -6.63 14.53 5.14
N THR A 339 -7.47 14.21 4.15
CA THR A 339 -8.41 13.09 4.19
C THR A 339 -7.96 11.97 3.24
N HIS A 340 -8.63 10.84 3.27
CA HIS A 340 -8.46 9.80 2.25
C HIS A 340 -8.53 10.41 0.84
N GLU A 341 -7.88 9.81 -0.14
CA GLU A 341 -7.78 10.27 -1.54
C GLU A 341 -6.91 11.53 -1.77
N PHE A 342 -6.27 12.09 -0.73
CA PHE A 342 -5.52 13.35 -0.88
C PHE A 342 -4.29 13.25 -1.79
N PHE A 343 -3.67 12.08 -1.93
CA PHE A 343 -2.32 11.94 -2.49
C PHE A 343 -2.20 12.46 -3.94
N GLY A 344 -3.20 12.22 -4.78
CA GLY A 344 -3.27 12.76 -6.16
C GLY A 344 -3.58 14.26 -6.26
N MET A 345 -3.82 14.98 -5.14
CA MET A 345 -4.31 16.36 -5.12
C MET A 345 -3.20 17.43 -5.05
N GLY A 346 -1.93 17.08 -5.32
CA GLY A 346 -0.77 17.95 -5.09
C GLY A 346 -0.78 19.28 -5.85
N SER A 347 -1.66 19.46 -6.84
CA SER A 347 -1.83 20.74 -7.54
C SER A 347 -2.64 21.77 -6.75
N VAL A 348 -3.43 21.35 -5.76
CA VAL A 348 -4.36 22.22 -5.00
C VAL A 348 -4.27 22.01 -3.48
N VAL A 349 -3.66 20.93 -2.99
CA VAL A 349 -3.50 20.61 -1.57
C VAL A 349 -2.01 20.51 -1.24
N ARG A 350 -1.55 21.36 -0.32
CA ARG A 350 -0.13 21.40 0.08
C ARG A 350 0.33 20.09 0.70
N GLY A 351 -0.46 19.51 1.62
CA GLY A 351 -0.14 18.23 2.24
C GLY A 351 0.05 17.09 1.21
N ALA A 352 -0.72 17.11 0.12
CA ALA A 352 -0.58 16.18 -0.99
C ALA A 352 0.72 16.39 -1.78
N LYS A 353 1.09 17.65 -2.06
CA LYS A 353 2.35 17.98 -2.71
C LYS A 353 3.54 17.49 -1.87
N ASP A 354 3.51 17.76 -0.57
CA ASP A 354 4.58 17.34 0.35
C ASP A 354 4.68 15.81 0.46
N ALA A 355 3.53 15.11 0.43
CA ALA A 355 3.47 13.64 0.43
C ALA A 355 4.03 13.05 -0.87
N GLY A 356 3.67 13.64 -2.02
CA GLY A 356 4.20 13.25 -3.32
C GLY A 356 5.73 13.41 -3.39
N MET A 357 6.27 14.54 -2.91
CA MET A 357 7.72 14.78 -2.87
C MET A 357 8.44 13.81 -1.93
N PHE A 358 7.86 13.48 -0.78
CA PHE A 358 8.40 12.45 0.11
C PHE A 358 8.43 11.08 -0.57
N ALA A 359 7.36 10.68 -1.27
CA ALA A 359 7.34 9.43 -2.03
C ALA A 359 8.42 9.40 -3.13
N VAL A 360 8.57 10.50 -3.87
CA VAL A 360 9.61 10.68 -4.89
C VAL A 360 11.02 10.52 -4.32
N GLU A 361 11.30 11.16 -3.18
CA GLU A 361 12.59 11.02 -2.49
C GLU A 361 12.89 9.55 -2.15
N ARG A 362 11.90 8.85 -1.58
CA ARG A 362 12.05 7.44 -1.18
C ARG A 362 12.30 6.52 -2.38
N LEU A 363 11.56 6.70 -3.45
CA LEU A 363 11.70 5.93 -4.68
C LEU A 363 13.03 6.24 -5.40
N LYS A 364 13.46 7.51 -5.47
CA LYS A 364 14.80 7.88 -5.98
C LYS A 364 15.92 7.17 -5.24
N ALA A 365 15.87 7.18 -3.90
CA ALA A 365 16.84 6.51 -3.07
C ALA A 365 16.88 4.97 -3.30
N ALA A 366 15.72 4.37 -3.57
CA ALA A 366 15.63 2.94 -3.87
C ALA A 366 16.21 2.59 -5.25
N PHE A 367 15.97 3.42 -6.26
CA PHE A 367 16.49 3.23 -7.62
C PHE A 367 17.99 3.54 -7.76
N ALA A 368 18.56 4.35 -6.87
CA ALA A 368 19.98 4.68 -6.87
C ALA A 368 20.87 3.55 -6.31
N LYS A 369 20.32 2.61 -5.56
CA LYS A 369 21.04 1.45 -5.06
C LYS A 369 21.45 0.54 -6.23
N LYS A 370 22.71 0.12 -6.24
CA LYS A 370 23.26 -0.82 -7.23
C LYS A 370 22.70 -2.23 -7.03
#